data_964d1011edd0d3264966f29a0743f941
#
_entry.id   964d1011edd0d3264966f29a0743f941
#
_cell.length_a   1.000
_cell.length_b   1.000
_cell.length_c   1.000
_cell.angle_alpha   90.00
_cell.angle_beta   90.00
_cell.angle_gamma   90.00
#
_symmetry.space_group_name_H-M   'P 1'
#
loop_
_entity.id
_entity.type
_entity.pdbx_description
1 polymer ?
#
loop_
_entity_poly.entity_id
_entity_poly.type
_entity_poly.pdbx_seq_one_letter_code
_entity_poly.pdbx_strand_id
1 'polypeptide(L)'
;MSDGELVIEKGMRFDALLEQKCRDRAFGKKDRTRFLIMACVARQILDEPAKSPSIEAILDETGLSRGTFYNNFADMEAAMETVLSTFFQALWTNRPRTAPSRAGSADYDPVYEANLWYCESYETNAGLFAAFTRVAAYMPTLLRMRETMNANWVDRVISSTAKKRGRNFSEAERLTFQGELRLMVAMSIEALRERFIHCDELLSKSFPNAQAMAAGLTKIWNETIRRHL
;
A
#
# COMPACT_ATOMS: atom_id res chain seq x y z
N MET A 1 20.50 -7.17 -2.07
CA MET A 1 19.43 -7.54 -2.99
C MET A 1 19.64 -6.72 -4.25
N SER A 2 19.80 -7.34 -5.42
CA SER A 2 19.78 -6.59 -6.69
C SER A 2 18.38 -6.01 -6.85
N ASP A 3 18.29 -4.72 -7.14
CA ASP A 3 17.05 -3.94 -7.25
C ASP A 3 16.20 -4.35 -8.48
N GLY A 4 15.71 -5.58 -8.47
CA GLY A 4 14.59 -5.94 -9.33
C GLY A 4 13.34 -5.28 -8.76
N GLU A 5 12.96 -4.14 -9.31
CA GLU A 5 11.78 -3.39 -8.88
C GLU A 5 10.56 -4.31 -8.82
N LEU A 6 9.92 -4.41 -7.64
CA LEU A 6 8.69 -5.17 -7.47
C LEU A 6 7.54 -4.33 -8.01
N VAL A 7 6.99 -4.74 -9.15
CA VAL A 7 5.85 -4.07 -9.78
C VAL A 7 4.58 -4.81 -9.41
N ILE A 8 3.72 -4.17 -8.61
CA ILE A 8 2.38 -4.68 -8.30
C ILE A 8 1.45 -4.27 -9.44
N GLU A 9 0.98 -5.24 -10.20
CA GLU A 9 -0.03 -5.01 -11.23
C GLU A 9 -1.41 -4.81 -10.60
N LYS A 10 -2.29 -4.15 -11.35
CA LYS A 10 -3.67 -3.90 -10.94
C LYS A 10 -4.39 -5.23 -10.59
N GLY A 11 -4.96 -5.29 -9.39
CA GLY A 11 -5.68 -6.47 -8.92
C GLY A 11 -4.80 -7.68 -8.58
N MET A 12 -3.46 -7.51 -8.53
CA MET A 12 -2.54 -8.58 -8.17
C MET A 12 -2.41 -8.73 -6.65
N ARG A 13 -2.56 -9.95 -6.15
CA ARG A 13 -2.19 -10.29 -4.77
C ARG A 13 -0.66 -10.26 -4.62
N PHE A 14 -0.20 -9.76 -3.49
CA PHE A 14 1.24 -9.61 -3.25
C PHE A 14 1.97 -10.94 -3.11
N ASP A 15 1.35 -11.97 -2.54
CA ASP A 15 1.92 -13.32 -2.48
C ASP A 15 2.17 -13.90 -3.88
N ALA A 16 1.27 -13.68 -4.84
CA ALA A 16 1.43 -14.11 -6.22
C ALA A 16 2.61 -13.40 -6.92
N LEU A 17 2.80 -12.10 -6.65
CA LEU A 17 3.98 -11.36 -7.14
C LEU A 17 5.28 -11.97 -6.60
N LEU A 18 5.34 -12.28 -5.30
CA LEU A 18 6.51 -12.89 -4.67
C LEU A 18 6.78 -14.30 -5.24
N GLU A 19 5.75 -15.07 -5.55
CA GLU A 19 5.89 -16.36 -6.23
C GLU A 19 6.47 -16.21 -7.64
N GLN A 20 6.06 -15.22 -8.40
CA GLN A 20 6.67 -14.93 -9.71
C GLN A 20 8.17 -14.66 -9.57
N LYS A 21 8.57 -13.85 -8.57
CA LYS A 21 9.98 -13.57 -8.29
C LYS A 21 10.75 -14.81 -7.83
N CYS A 22 10.12 -15.69 -7.06
CA CYS A 22 10.70 -16.98 -6.68
C CYS A 22 11.02 -17.86 -7.91
N ARG A 23 10.18 -17.82 -8.95
CA ARG A 23 10.37 -18.60 -10.19
C ARG A 23 11.30 -17.93 -11.20
N ASP A 24 11.58 -16.64 -11.04
CA ASP A 24 12.42 -15.87 -11.95
C ASP A 24 13.91 -16.27 -11.80
N ARG A 25 14.47 -16.79 -12.91
CA ARG A 25 15.86 -17.26 -12.96
C ARG A 25 16.88 -16.12 -12.95
N ALA A 26 16.46 -14.88 -13.14
CA ALA A 26 17.33 -13.70 -12.98
C ALA A 26 17.82 -13.55 -11.54
N PHE A 27 17.10 -14.09 -10.55
CA PHE A 27 17.50 -14.08 -9.15
C PHE A 27 18.32 -15.30 -8.76
N GLY A 28 19.31 -15.11 -7.87
CA GLY A 28 20.11 -16.18 -7.30
C GLY A 28 19.25 -17.14 -6.45
N LYS A 29 19.78 -18.37 -6.20
CA LYS A 29 19.06 -19.38 -5.40
C LYS A 29 18.66 -18.85 -4.02
N LYS A 30 19.53 -18.08 -3.37
CA LYS A 30 19.27 -17.51 -2.04
C LYS A 30 18.07 -16.54 -2.08
N ASP A 31 18.05 -15.62 -3.05
CA ASP A 31 16.98 -14.64 -3.19
C ASP A 31 15.65 -15.31 -3.53
N ARG A 32 15.66 -16.31 -4.41
CA ARG A 32 14.47 -17.10 -4.75
C ARG A 32 13.90 -17.84 -3.53
N THR A 33 14.77 -18.44 -2.70
CA THR A 33 14.33 -19.06 -1.45
C THR A 33 13.72 -18.03 -0.49
N ARG A 34 14.32 -16.84 -0.40
CA ARG A 34 13.79 -15.75 0.41
C ARG A 34 12.42 -15.29 -0.09
N PHE A 35 12.23 -15.12 -1.40
CA PHE A 35 10.93 -14.81 -2.00
C PHE A 35 9.89 -15.90 -1.75
N LEU A 36 10.28 -17.17 -1.79
CA LEU A 36 9.38 -18.28 -1.49
C LEU A 36 8.85 -18.20 -0.05
N ILE A 37 9.73 -17.98 0.92
CA ILE A 37 9.33 -17.82 2.33
C ILE A 37 8.41 -16.60 2.48
N MET A 38 8.78 -15.46 1.86
CA MET A 38 7.96 -14.26 1.90
C MET A 38 6.57 -14.45 1.28
N ALA A 39 6.47 -15.23 0.20
CA ALA A 39 5.20 -15.54 -0.45
C ALA A 39 4.28 -16.34 0.49
N CYS A 40 4.82 -17.35 1.19
CA CYS A 40 4.05 -18.12 2.16
C CYS A 40 3.60 -17.26 3.36
N VAL A 41 4.49 -16.39 3.89
CA VAL A 41 4.12 -15.44 4.95
C VAL A 41 3.02 -14.50 4.49
N ALA A 42 3.16 -13.90 3.29
CA ALA A 42 2.16 -13.00 2.73
C ALA A 42 0.81 -13.71 2.52
N ARG A 43 0.82 -14.94 2.04
CA ARG A 43 -0.39 -15.76 1.85
C ARG A 43 -1.09 -16.03 3.17
N GLN A 44 -0.38 -16.46 4.20
CA GLN A 44 -0.97 -16.70 5.52
C GLN A 44 -1.60 -15.42 6.10
N ILE A 45 -0.95 -14.26 5.92
CA ILE A 45 -1.51 -12.97 6.34
C ILE A 45 -2.76 -12.60 5.53
N LEU A 46 -2.77 -12.86 4.22
CA LEU A 46 -3.90 -12.51 3.35
C LEU A 46 -5.11 -13.39 3.62
N ASP A 47 -4.89 -14.68 3.84
CA ASP A 47 -5.96 -15.66 4.01
C ASP A 47 -6.52 -15.67 5.44
N GLU A 48 -5.67 -15.42 6.46
CA GLU A 48 -6.05 -15.40 7.88
C GLU A 48 -5.46 -14.18 8.61
N PRO A 49 -5.91 -12.94 8.30
CA PRO A 49 -5.29 -11.72 8.81
C PRO A 49 -5.33 -11.56 10.34
N ALA A 50 -6.21 -12.29 11.03
CA ALA A 50 -6.29 -12.29 12.49
C ALA A 50 -5.23 -13.18 13.15
N LYS A 51 -4.65 -14.14 12.42
CA LYS A 51 -3.64 -15.06 12.93
C LYS A 51 -2.22 -14.58 12.65
N SER A 52 -1.30 -14.96 13.50
CA SER A 52 0.12 -14.81 13.21
C SER A 52 0.58 -15.94 12.29
N PRO A 53 1.42 -15.66 11.27
CA PRO A 53 1.99 -16.69 10.42
C PRO A 53 2.80 -17.72 11.24
N SER A 54 2.86 -18.96 10.75
CA SER A 54 3.52 -20.09 11.40
C SER A 54 4.71 -20.57 10.57
N ILE A 55 5.86 -20.77 11.23
CA ILE A 55 7.05 -21.36 10.59
C ILE A 55 6.74 -22.79 10.16
N GLU A 56 6.06 -23.57 10.98
CA GLU A 56 5.67 -24.94 10.67
C GLU A 56 4.88 -25.01 9.36
N ALA A 57 3.86 -24.18 9.21
CA ALA A 57 3.06 -24.13 8.00
C ALA A 57 3.90 -23.76 6.75
N ILE A 58 4.89 -22.87 6.89
CA ILE A 58 5.81 -22.53 5.81
C ILE A 58 6.68 -23.75 5.43
N LEU A 59 7.21 -24.48 6.42
CA LEU A 59 8.05 -25.65 6.18
C LEU A 59 7.27 -26.77 5.53
N ASP A 60 6.03 -27.01 5.97
CA ASP A 60 5.14 -28.03 5.42
C ASP A 60 4.76 -27.71 3.95
N GLU A 61 4.46 -26.45 3.66
CA GLU A 61 4.09 -26.00 2.30
C GLU A 61 5.27 -26.03 1.33
N THR A 62 6.47 -25.64 1.78
CA THR A 62 7.64 -25.43 0.90
C THR A 62 8.59 -26.61 0.84
N GLY A 63 8.54 -27.53 1.80
CA GLY A 63 9.53 -28.58 1.98
C GLY A 63 10.89 -28.08 2.45
N LEU A 64 11.01 -26.83 2.88
CA LEU A 64 12.25 -26.24 3.38
C LEU A 64 12.57 -26.76 4.79
N SER A 65 13.86 -26.86 5.11
CA SER A 65 14.29 -27.15 6.47
C SER A 65 14.15 -25.92 7.39
N ARG A 66 14.01 -26.17 8.69
CA ARG A 66 14.03 -25.13 9.72
C ARG A 66 15.30 -24.28 9.64
N GLY A 67 16.44 -24.89 9.40
CA GLY A 67 17.72 -24.19 9.20
C GLY A 67 17.71 -23.27 7.98
N THR A 68 17.00 -23.67 6.90
CA THR A 68 16.84 -22.81 5.72
C THR A 68 16.04 -21.56 6.04
N PHE A 69 14.95 -21.68 6.84
CA PHE A 69 14.17 -20.53 7.30
C PHE A 69 15.06 -19.56 8.09
N TYR A 70 15.77 -20.04 9.12
CA TYR A 70 16.60 -19.21 9.99
C TYR A 70 17.84 -18.62 9.29
N ASN A 71 18.30 -19.21 8.19
CA ASN A 71 19.34 -18.61 7.33
C ASN A 71 18.81 -17.39 6.51
N ASN A 72 17.49 -17.21 6.40
CA ASN A 72 16.87 -16.11 5.68
C ASN A 72 16.26 -15.05 6.59
N PHE A 73 15.71 -15.46 7.74
CA PHE A 73 15.04 -14.59 8.70
C PHE A 73 15.38 -15.04 10.12
N ALA A 74 15.68 -14.09 11.01
CA ALA A 74 16.01 -14.39 12.40
C ALA A 74 14.85 -15.07 13.13
N ASP A 75 13.64 -14.63 12.84
CA ASP A 75 12.39 -15.12 13.41
C ASP A 75 11.20 -14.77 12.48
N MET A 76 9.99 -15.11 12.89
CA MET A 76 8.77 -14.80 12.15
C MET A 76 8.47 -13.29 12.12
N GLU A 77 8.81 -12.56 13.18
CA GLU A 77 8.62 -11.12 13.26
C GLU A 77 9.45 -10.39 12.20
N ALA A 78 10.73 -10.77 12.06
CA ALA A 78 11.62 -10.27 10.99
C ALA A 78 11.12 -10.61 9.59
N ALA A 79 10.52 -11.80 9.40
CA ALA A 79 9.91 -12.19 8.14
C ALA A 79 8.68 -11.33 7.83
N MET A 80 7.79 -11.13 8.80
CA MET A 80 6.60 -10.27 8.66
C MET A 80 6.97 -8.81 8.40
N GLU A 81 7.95 -8.26 9.13
CA GLU A 81 8.45 -6.89 8.90
C GLU A 81 8.96 -6.73 7.47
N THR A 82 9.73 -7.73 6.99
CA THR A 82 10.24 -7.73 5.62
C THR A 82 9.11 -7.78 4.59
N VAL A 83 8.12 -8.65 4.78
CA VAL A 83 6.96 -8.77 3.87
C VAL A 83 6.19 -7.45 3.82
N LEU A 84 5.83 -6.89 4.98
CA LEU A 84 5.04 -5.67 5.06
C LEU A 84 5.80 -4.46 4.52
N SER A 85 7.08 -4.29 4.88
CA SER A 85 7.89 -3.19 4.35
C SER A 85 8.07 -3.28 2.83
N THR A 86 8.31 -4.50 2.31
CA THR A 86 8.43 -4.72 0.87
C THR A 86 7.12 -4.44 0.13
N PHE A 87 5.98 -4.86 0.68
CA PHE A 87 4.66 -4.57 0.13
C PHE A 87 4.40 -3.07 0.03
N PHE A 88 4.57 -2.34 1.13
CA PHE A 88 4.33 -0.90 1.14
C PHE A 88 5.33 -0.11 0.29
N GLN A 89 6.59 -0.56 0.23
CA GLN A 89 7.57 0.02 -0.70
C GLN A 89 7.17 -0.19 -2.15
N ALA A 90 6.72 -1.39 -2.52
CA ALA A 90 6.23 -1.69 -3.85
C ALA A 90 4.99 -0.85 -4.20
N LEU A 91 4.03 -0.73 -3.28
CA LEU A 91 2.90 0.20 -3.43
C LEU A 91 3.36 1.63 -3.68
N TRP A 92 4.30 2.14 -2.89
CA TRP A 92 4.78 3.50 -3.06
C TRP A 92 5.48 3.73 -4.40
N THR A 93 6.30 2.78 -4.82
CA THR A 93 7.04 2.87 -6.10
C THR A 93 6.12 2.81 -7.31
N ASN A 94 5.11 1.95 -7.26
CA ASN A 94 4.19 1.70 -8.38
C ASN A 94 2.94 2.61 -8.39
N ARG A 95 2.85 3.58 -7.49
CA ARG A 95 1.73 4.53 -7.48
C ARG A 95 1.59 5.25 -8.83
N PRO A 96 0.36 5.57 -9.25
CA PRO A 96 0.12 6.27 -10.51
C PRO A 96 0.93 7.57 -10.59
N ARG A 97 1.62 7.75 -11.70
CA ARG A 97 2.27 8.99 -12.07
C ARG A 97 1.50 9.55 -13.26
N THR A 98 1.19 10.85 -13.24
CA THR A 98 0.55 11.49 -14.39
C THR A 98 1.43 11.30 -15.61
N ALA A 99 0.98 10.48 -16.55
CA ALA A 99 1.66 10.37 -17.83
C ALA A 99 1.52 11.71 -18.59
N PRO A 100 2.59 12.27 -19.16
CA PRO A 100 2.51 13.52 -19.91
C PRO A 100 1.44 13.49 -21.01
N SER A 101 1.21 12.34 -21.63
CA SER A 101 0.19 12.13 -22.68
C SER A 101 -1.26 12.21 -22.19
N ARG A 102 -1.51 12.08 -20.88
CA ARG A 102 -2.85 12.19 -20.26
C ARG A 102 -3.07 13.51 -19.53
N ALA A 103 -2.02 14.29 -19.29
CA ALA A 103 -2.10 15.58 -18.65
C ALA A 103 -2.84 16.56 -19.60
N GLY A 104 -4.08 16.94 -19.24
CA GLY A 104 -4.90 17.85 -20.05
C GLY A 104 -6.05 17.20 -20.82
N SER A 105 -6.21 15.88 -20.76
CA SER A 105 -7.43 15.21 -21.21
C SER A 105 -8.61 15.61 -20.32
N ALA A 106 -9.75 15.96 -20.90
CA ALA A 106 -10.96 16.35 -20.16
C ALA A 106 -11.47 15.24 -19.21
N ASP A 107 -11.17 13.98 -19.51
CA ASP A 107 -11.63 12.82 -18.77
C ASP A 107 -10.60 12.33 -17.73
N TYR A 108 -9.44 13.00 -17.58
CA TYR A 108 -8.39 12.58 -16.67
C TYR A 108 -8.42 13.34 -15.34
N ASP A 109 -8.85 12.64 -14.28
CA ASP A 109 -8.75 13.13 -12.90
C ASP A 109 -7.62 12.39 -12.16
N PRO A 110 -6.47 13.05 -11.90
CA PRO A 110 -5.35 12.42 -11.20
C PRO A 110 -5.67 12.04 -9.74
N VAL A 111 -6.65 12.68 -9.14
CA VAL A 111 -7.11 12.33 -7.77
C VAL A 111 -7.90 11.03 -7.82
N TYR A 112 -8.78 10.87 -8.83
CA TYR A 112 -9.51 9.63 -9.03
C TYR A 112 -8.57 8.45 -9.33
N GLU A 113 -7.62 8.63 -10.23
CA GLU A 113 -6.66 7.57 -10.58
C GLU A 113 -5.83 7.11 -9.36
N ALA A 114 -5.41 8.07 -8.53
CA ALA A 114 -4.68 7.77 -7.30
C ALA A 114 -5.56 7.03 -6.27
N ASN A 115 -6.79 7.49 -6.08
CA ASN A 115 -7.73 6.83 -5.18
C ASN A 115 -8.13 5.44 -5.69
N LEU A 116 -8.38 5.28 -7.00
CA LEU A 116 -8.73 4.01 -7.60
C LEU A 116 -7.62 2.98 -7.39
N TRP A 117 -6.39 3.35 -7.71
CA TRP A 117 -5.24 2.48 -7.52
C TRP A 117 -5.10 2.04 -6.06
N TYR A 118 -5.28 2.96 -5.11
CA TYR A 118 -5.17 2.66 -3.69
C TYR A 118 -6.33 1.78 -3.19
N CYS A 119 -7.56 2.06 -3.63
CA CYS A 119 -8.74 1.25 -3.31
C CYS A 119 -8.62 -0.18 -3.86
N GLU A 120 -8.18 -0.36 -5.10
CA GLU A 120 -7.95 -1.67 -5.71
C GLU A 120 -6.84 -2.46 -5.00
N SER A 121 -5.75 -1.76 -4.64
CA SER A 121 -4.68 -2.37 -3.85
C SER A 121 -5.17 -2.82 -2.47
N TYR A 122 -6.04 -2.02 -1.85
CA TYR A 122 -6.64 -2.33 -0.55
C TYR A 122 -7.62 -3.50 -0.65
N GLU A 123 -8.53 -3.49 -1.62
CA GLU A 123 -9.50 -4.57 -1.86
C GLU A 123 -8.80 -5.92 -2.09
N THR A 124 -7.73 -5.93 -2.87
CA THR A 124 -6.99 -7.16 -3.21
C THR A 124 -6.08 -7.65 -2.08
N ASN A 125 -5.52 -6.74 -1.26
CA ASN A 125 -4.51 -7.06 -0.26
C ASN A 125 -4.94 -6.63 1.16
N ALA A 126 -6.23 -6.66 1.47
CA ALA A 126 -6.79 -6.18 2.74
C ALA A 126 -6.11 -6.79 3.97
N GLY A 127 -5.75 -8.07 3.94
CA GLY A 127 -5.05 -8.76 5.01
C GLY A 127 -3.68 -8.14 5.35
N LEU A 128 -2.91 -7.71 4.34
CA LEU A 128 -1.62 -7.04 4.57
C LEU A 128 -1.79 -5.65 5.18
N PHE A 129 -2.82 -4.90 4.77
CA PHE A 129 -3.15 -3.62 5.41
C PHE A 129 -3.61 -3.79 6.86
N ALA A 130 -4.42 -4.83 7.14
CA ALA A 130 -4.84 -5.18 8.50
C ALA A 130 -3.65 -5.55 9.38
N ALA A 131 -2.77 -6.43 8.89
CA ALA A 131 -1.56 -6.84 9.59
C ALA A 131 -0.64 -5.64 9.86
N PHE A 132 -0.42 -4.77 8.86
CA PHE A 132 0.38 -3.56 9.03
C PHE A 132 -0.17 -2.66 10.14
N THR A 133 -1.48 -2.40 10.15
CA THR A 133 -2.11 -1.59 11.20
C THR A 133 -1.89 -2.18 12.59
N ARG A 134 -1.99 -3.50 12.71
CA ARG A 134 -1.80 -4.22 13.97
C ARG A 134 -0.37 -4.14 14.48
N VAL A 135 0.63 -4.34 13.61
CA VAL A 135 2.03 -4.47 14.04
C VAL A 135 2.81 -3.15 14.01
N ALA A 136 2.38 -2.16 13.22
CA ALA A 136 3.09 -0.87 13.12
C ALA A 136 3.17 -0.11 14.46
N ALA A 137 2.26 -0.40 15.39
CA ALA A 137 2.27 0.23 16.71
C ALA A 137 3.51 -0.12 17.55
N TYR A 138 4.09 -1.31 17.33
CA TYR A 138 5.26 -1.80 18.08
C TYR A 138 6.49 -2.10 17.19
N MET A 139 6.37 -1.89 15.87
CA MET A 139 7.48 -2.00 14.91
C MET A 139 7.93 -0.61 14.44
N PRO A 140 8.97 0.00 15.04
CA PRO A 140 9.38 1.39 14.74
C PRO A 140 9.72 1.62 13.26
N THR A 141 10.27 0.62 12.57
CA THR A 141 10.60 0.72 11.14
C THR A 141 9.35 0.93 10.30
N LEU A 142 8.30 0.13 10.53
CA LEU A 142 7.02 0.23 9.83
C LEU A 142 6.31 1.54 10.15
N LEU A 143 6.36 1.99 11.42
CA LEU A 143 5.79 3.26 11.84
C LEU A 143 6.44 4.44 11.08
N ARG A 144 7.77 4.52 11.08
CA ARG A 144 8.51 5.57 10.34
C ARG A 144 8.24 5.53 8.85
N MET A 145 8.15 4.34 8.26
CA MET A 145 7.81 4.17 6.85
C MET A 145 6.43 4.76 6.54
N ARG A 146 5.42 4.46 7.35
CA ARG A 146 4.06 5.02 7.21
C ARG A 146 4.06 6.55 7.30
N GLU A 147 4.76 7.09 8.28
CA GLU A 147 4.86 8.55 8.47
C GLU A 147 5.51 9.22 7.26
N THR A 148 6.60 8.65 6.77
CA THR A 148 7.31 9.14 5.57
C THR A 148 6.41 9.08 4.33
N MET A 149 5.71 7.97 4.12
CA MET A 149 4.80 7.82 2.98
C MET A 149 3.65 8.85 3.03
N ASN A 150 3.06 9.04 4.20
CA ASN A 150 2.01 10.03 4.39
C ASN A 150 2.50 11.46 4.17
N ALA A 151 3.69 11.82 4.67
CA ALA A 151 4.29 13.13 4.45
C ALA A 151 4.57 13.38 2.97
N ASN A 152 5.19 12.42 2.29
CA ASN A 152 5.47 12.49 0.85
C ASN A 152 4.20 12.64 0.02
N TRP A 153 3.10 11.98 0.42
CA TRP A 153 1.81 12.11 -0.27
C TRP A 153 1.26 13.52 -0.15
N VAL A 154 1.24 14.07 1.06
CA VAL A 154 0.81 15.44 1.34
C VAL A 154 1.62 16.46 0.54
N ASP A 155 2.96 16.36 0.55
CA ASP A 155 3.84 17.27 -0.19
C ASP A 155 3.63 17.21 -1.70
N ARG A 156 3.30 16.05 -2.26
CA ARG A 156 2.94 15.93 -3.68
C ARG A 156 1.66 16.68 -4.02
N VAL A 157 0.63 16.54 -3.19
CA VAL A 157 -0.64 17.24 -3.41
C VAL A 157 -0.42 18.75 -3.35
N ILE A 158 0.31 19.24 -2.34
CA ILE A 158 0.63 20.66 -2.19
C ILE A 158 1.40 21.17 -3.41
N SER A 159 2.44 20.47 -3.82
CA SER A 159 3.27 20.87 -4.98
C SER A 159 2.45 20.89 -6.28
N SER A 160 1.58 19.91 -6.48
CA SER A 160 0.69 19.85 -7.63
C SER A 160 -0.33 20.99 -7.62
N THR A 161 -0.90 21.32 -6.46
CA THR A 161 -1.87 22.41 -6.29
C THR A 161 -1.22 23.77 -6.48
N ALA A 162 -0.02 24.00 -5.91
CA ALA A 162 0.76 25.22 -6.12
C ALA A 162 1.04 25.47 -7.62
N LYS A 163 1.41 24.41 -8.35
CA LYS A 163 1.62 24.50 -9.80
C LYS A 163 0.35 24.89 -10.55
N LYS A 164 -0.80 24.30 -10.22
CA LYS A 164 -2.10 24.64 -10.85
C LYS A 164 -2.54 26.06 -10.53
N ARG A 165 -2.29 26.51 -9.29
CA ARG A 165 -2.61 27.85 -8.79
C ARG A 165 -1.73 28.93 -9.39
N GLY A 166 -0.55 28.60 -9.94
CA GLY A 166 0.42 29.54 -10.51
C GLY A 166 1.22 30.33 -9.47
N ARG A 167 1.06 30.05 -8.17
CA ARG A 167 1.85 30.68 -7.08
C ARG A 167 2.13 29.71 -5.93
N ASN A 168 3.18 29.97 -5.19
CA ASN A 168 3.47 29.22 -3.97
C ASN A 168 2.51 29.60 -2.84
N PHE A 169 2.34 28.67 -1.90
CA PHE A 169 1.65 28.91 -0.64
C PHE A 169 2.51 29.74 0.29
N SER A 170 1.92 30.68 1.03
CA SER A 170 2.55 31.25 2.22
C SER A 170 2.71 30.18 3.29
N GLU A 171 3.51 30.42 4.31
CA GLU A 171 3.73 29.47 5.41
C GLU A 171 2.42 29.10 6.12
N ALA A 172 1.57 30.09 6.42
CA ALA A 172 0.28 29.88 7.06
C ALA A 172 -0.70 29.09 6.16
N GLU A 173 -0.81 29.44 4.86
CA GLU A 173 -1.63 28.68 3.90
C GLU A 173 -1.14 27.24 3.80
N ARG A 174 0.18 27.03 3.72
CA ARG A 174 0.79 25.72 3.63
C ARG A 174 0.48 24.86 4.86
N LEU A 175 0.64 25.42 6.06
CA LEU A 175 0.35 24.72 7.32
C LEU A 175 -1.11 24.29 7.40
N THR A 176 -2.05 25.17 7.06
CA THR A 176 -3.48 24.87 7.04
C THR A 176 -3.78 23.75 6.06
N PHE A 177 -3.28 23.86 4.82
CA PHE A 177 -3.52 22.84 3.80
C PHE A 177 -2.87 21.49 4.12
N GLN A 178 -1.67 21.49 4.71
CA GLN A 178 -1.03 20.27 5.22
C GLN A 178 -1.89 19.57 6.26
N GLY A 179 -2.46 20.33 7.20
CA GLY A 179 -3.36 19.81 8.23
C GLY A 179 -4.61 19.16 7.61
N GLU A 180 -5.30 19.84 6.70
CA GLU A 180 -6.46 19.31 6.00
C GLU A 180 -6.13 18.03 5.21
N LEU A 181 -5.02 18.02 4.47
CA LEU A 181 -4.60 16.84 3.73
C LEU A 181 -4.26 15.67 4.67
N ARG A 182 -3.67 15.91 5.85
CA ARG A 182 -3.43 14.86 6.84
C ARG A 182 -4.73 14.27 7.40
N LEU A 183 -5.75 15.10 7.63
CA LEU A 183 -7.10 14.64 8.01
C LEU A 183 -7.70 13.77 6.89
N MET A 184 -7.57 14.22 5.63
CA MET A 184 -8.06 13.46 4.47
C MET A 184 -7.40 12.09 4.34
N VAL A 185 -6.07 12.02 4.52
CA VAL A 185 -5.33 10.75 4.52
C VAL A 185 -5.84 9.83 5.63
N ALA A 186 -5.98 10.34 6.86
CA ALA A 186 -6.45 9.55 7.99
C ALA A 186 -7.87 9.02 7.77
N MET A 187 -8.79 9.89 7.31
CA MET A 187 -10.17 9.52 6.98
C MET A 187 -10.22 8.47 5.87
N SER A 188 -9.43 8.64 4.80
CA SER A 188 -9.41 7.69 3.68
C SER A 188 -8.94 6.31 4.13
N ILE A 189 -7.87 6.23 4.92
CA ILE A 189 -7.34 4.96 5.45
C ILE A 189 -8.39 4.27 6.31
N GLU A 190 -9.05 5.02 7.20
CA GLU A 190 -10.08 4.47 8.06
C GLU A 190 -11.31 3.99 7.27
N ALA A 191 -11.80 4.79 6.34
CA ALA A 191 -12.93 4.41 5.48
C ALA A 191 -12.66 3.15 4.66
N LEU A 192 -11.41 2.97 4.16
CA LEU A 192 -11.00 1.76 3.46
C LEU A 192 -10.92 0.56 4.41
N ARG A 193 -10.45 0.77 5.63
CA ARG A 193 -10.42 -0.27 6.67
C ARG A 193 -11.82 -0.76 7.01
N GLU A 194 -12.73 0.17 7.28
CA GLU A 194 -14.14 -0.16 7.57
C GLU A 194 -14.79 -0.89 6.37
N ARG A 195 -14.52 -0.44 5.13
CA ARG A 195 -15.10 -1.06 3.93
C ARG A 195 -14.54 -2.44 3.61
N PHE A 196 -13.22 -2.62 3.62
CA PHE A 196 -12.56 -3.82 3.07
C PHE A 196 -12.06 -4.81 4.13
N ILE A 197 -11.92 -4.39 5.39
CA ILE A 197 -11.48 -5.27 6.48
C ILE A 197 -12.63 -5.60 7.42
N HIS A 198 -13.36 -4.57 7.89
CA HIS A 198 -14.48 -4.77 8.82
C HIS A 198 -15.82 -5.05 8.12
N CYS A 199 -15.87 -4.84 6.81
CA CYS A 199 -17.06 -5.07 5.97
C CYS A 199 -18.30 -4.33 6.49
N ASP A 200 -18.11 -3.06 6.91
CA ASP A 200 -19.22 -2.20 7.35
C ASP A 200 -20.37 -2.26 6.37
N GLU A 201 -21.59 -2.49 6.89
CA GLU A 201 -22.76 -2.77 6.06
C GLU A 201 -23.16 -1.59 5.20
N LEU A 202 -23.12 -0.37 5.77
CA LEU A 202 -23.49 0.85 5.04
C LEU A 202 -22.47 1.15 3.94
N LEU A 203 -21.17 1.12 4.26
CA LEU A 203 -20.12 1.37 3.28
C LEU A 203 -20.11 0.29 2.19
N SER A 204 -20.36 -0.97 2.54
CA SER A 204 -20.42 -2.07 1.58
C SER A 204 -21.59 -1.94 0.60
N LYS A 205 -22.76 -1.46 1.06
CA LYS A 205 -23.90 -1.20 0.20
C LYS A 205 -23.70 0.06 -0.67
N SER A 206 -23.13 1.12 -0.09
CA SER A 206 -22.95 2.40 -0.77
C SER A 206 -21.78 2.38 -1.78
N PHE A 207 -20.74 1.61 -1.48
CA PHE A 207 -19.50 1.49 -2.27
C PHE A 207 -19.16 0.01 -2.50
N PRO A 208 -19.87 -0.67 -3.40
CA PRO A 208 -19.79 -2.14 -3.54
C PRO A 208 -18.44 -2.66 -4.01
N ASN A 209 -17.62 -1.82 -4.62
CA ASN A 209 -16.30 -2.17 -5.17
C ASN A 209 -15.31 -1.01 -5.05
N ALA A 210 -14.04 -1.27 -5.38
CA ALA A 210 -12.97 -0.28 -5.33
C ALA A 210 -13.26 0.96 -6.19
N GLN A 211 -13.92 0.82 -7.35
CA GLN A 211 -14.26 1.91 -8.25
C GLN A 211 -15.28 2.86 -7.61
N ALA A 212 -16.33 2.33 -7.00
CA ALA A 212 -17.34 3.12 -6.30
C ALA A 212 -16.72 3.83 -5.09
N MET A 213 -15.86 3.13 -4.33
CA MET A 213 -15.17 3.71 -3.17
C MET A 213 -14.23 4.84 -3.60
N ALA A 214 -13.45 4.64 -4.66
CA ALA A 214 -12.57 5.65 -5.23
C ALA A 214 -13.33 6.89 -5.69
N ALA A 215 -14.48 6.71 -6.36
CA ALA A 215 -15.33 7.82 -6.77
C ALA A 215 -15.87 8.62 -5.58
N GLY A 216 -16.27 7.95 -4.51
CA GLY A 216 -16.71 8.58 -3.26
C GLY A 216 -15.60 9.41 -2.60
N LEU A 217 -14.43 8.81 -2.41
CA LEU A 217 -13.26 9.50 -1.86
C LEU A 217 -12.84 10.69 -2.72
N THR A 218 -12.84 10.53 -4.05
CA THR A 218 -12.43 11.59 -4.98
C THR A 218 -13.28 12.85 -4.87
N LYS A 219 -14.59 12.71 -4.66
CA LYS A 219 -15.46 13.87 -4.44
C LYS A 219 -15.02 14.70 -3.25
N ILE A 220 -14.70 14.05 -2.13
CA ILE A 220 -14.29 14.72 -0.88
C ILE A 220 -12.88 15.34 -1.05
N TRP A 221 -11.96 14.61 -1.65
CA TRP A 221 -10.60 15.09 -1.94
C TRP A 221 -10.62 16.31 -2.86
N ASN A 222 -11.38 16.27 -3.96
CA ASN A 222 -11.46 17.37 -4.91
C ASN A 222 -12.10 18.61 -4.30
N GLU A 223 -13.11 18.45 -3.42
CA GLU A 223 -13.69 19.58 -2.70
C GLU A 223 -12.70 20.27 -1.77
N THR A 224 -11.89 19.49 -1.05
CA THR A 224 -10.84 20.04 -0.19
C THR A 224 -9.77 20.75 -1.01
N ILE A 225 -9.26 20.14 -2.09
CA ILE A 225 -8.21 20.71 -2.93
C ILE A 225 -8.70 22.00 -3.62
N ARG A 226 -9.95 22.05 -4.08
CA ARG A 226 -10.53 23.21 -4.78
C ARG A 226 -10.50 24.48 -3.95
N ARG A 227 -10.66 24.40 -2.62
CA ARG A 227 -10.58 25.55 -1.73
C ARG A 227 -9.20 26.21 -1.70
N HIS A 228 -8.20 25.52 -2.18
CA HIS A 228 -6.80 25.96 -2.18
C HIS A 228 -6.28 26.30 -3.60
N LEU A 229 -7.12 26.20 -4.63
CA LEU A 229 -6.82 26.66 -6.00
C LEU A 229 -7.12 28.14 -6.17
#